data_d0872d359a553b5b900f80fc4e1f71dd
#
_entry.id   d0872d359a553b5b900f80fc4e1f71dd
#
_cell.length_a   1.000
_cell.length_b   1.000
_cell.length_c   1.000
_cell.angle_alpha   90.00
_cell.angle_beta   90.00
_cell.angle_gamma   90.00
#
_symmetry.space_group_name_H-M   'P 1'
#
loop_
_entity.id
_entity.type
_entity.pdbx_description
1 polymer ?
#
loop_
_entity_poly.entity_id
_entity_poly.type
_entity_poly.pdbx_seq_one_letter_code
_entity_poly.pdbx_strand_id
1 'polypeptide(L)'
;MTVAISPDQTIKSSEIKGLAAVPNNSVYLTPTTDYASLVAAPASGVKRVNQIVMKNIDASVTTIFYLKLVVSATDYIVITIQLAPGEKFILTFPWLLDSNSSIQAKVGASCDGLIEAGTIVFPGGMGVANFTGTDWEDVVTVAASSAYATLGMLISNSYTATQTVSLQVIDDESTVMYSDSKTLSPGAVWGFDLNLVMDAGWKIQVKHGAASYTGSAVASYLEVPA
;
A
#
# COMPACT_ATOMS: atom_id res chain seq x y z
N MET A 1 24.02 14.86 12.20
CA MET A 1 24.19 15.65 10.97
C MET A 1 22.95 15.35 10.13
N THR A 2 21.93 16.20 10.22
CA THR A 2 20.62 15.97 9.56
C THR A 2 20.75 16.37 8.10
N VAL A 3 20.71 15.42 7.18
CA VAL A 3 20.64 15.70 5.75
C VAL A 3 19.16 15.96 5.43
N ALA A 4 18.80 17.22 5.28
CA ALA A 4 17.49 17.62 4.77
C ALA A 4 17.47 17.30 3.27
N ILE A 5 16.68 16.31 2.85
CA ILE A 5 16.38 16.06 1.45
C ILE A 5 15.34 17.10 1.04
N SER A 6 15.69 17.96 0.07
CA SER A 6 14.78 18.96 -0.50
C SER A 6 13.60 18.24 -1.19
N PRO A 7 12.35 18.73 -1.03
CA PRO A 7 11.16 18.12 -1.62
C PRO A 7 11.12 18.14 -3.16
N ASP A 8 12.12 18.73 -3.80
CA ASP A 8 12.20 18.91 -5.27
C ASP A 8 13.19 17.96 -5.97
N GLN A 9 13.77 17.00 -5.27
CA GLN A 9 14.64 16.00 -5.91
C GLN A 9 13.80 14.86 -6.52
N THR A 10 13.40 15.06 -7.76
CA THR A 10 12.98 13.95 -8.63
C THR A 10 14.23 13.11 -8.92
N ILE A 11 14.36 11.95 -8.28
CA ILE A 11 15.41 10.98 -8.61
C ILE A 11 15.14 10.51 -10.04
N LYS A 12 15.95 10.96 -10.98
CA LYS A 12 15.87 10.48 -12.37
C LYS A 12 16.30 9.02 -12.40
N SER A 13 15.56 8.18 -13.09
CA SER A 13 15.82 6.74 -13.22
C SER A 13 17.24 6.43 -13.77
N SER A 14 17.90 7.40 -14.39
CA SER A 14 19.29 7.30 -14.87
C SER A 14 20.36 7.42 -13.78
N GLU A 15 20.00 7.81 -12.54
CA GLU A 15 20.95 8.01 -11.44
C GLU A 15 21.10 6.78 -10.55
N ILE A 16 20.25 5.77 -10.70
CA ILE A 16 20.39 4.49 -10.00
C ILE A 16 21.29 3.59 -10.85
N LYS A 17 22.59 3.59 -10.57
CA LYS A 17 23.54 2.71 -11.22
C LYS A 17 23.15 1.24 -11.00
N GLY A 18 22.82 0.55 -12.10
CA GLY A 18 22.48 -0.89 -12.10
C GLY A 18 21.03 -1.21 -12.49
N LEU A 19 20.17 -0.23 -12.64
CA LEU A 19 18.86 -0.45 -13.27
C LEU A 19 19.04 -0.44 -14.78
N ALA A 20 19.09 -1.63 -15.40
CA ALA A 20 18.75 -1.75 -16.82
C ALA A 20 17.39 -1.06 -17.02
N ALA A 21 17.21 -0.32 -18.11
CA ALA A 21 15.95 0.35 -18.42
C ALA A 21 14.80 -0.68 -18.37
N VAL A 22 14.10 -0.73 -17.24
CA VAL A 22 12.96 -1.63 -17.07
C VAL A 22 11.78 -0.94 -17.75
N PRO A 23 11.15 -1.55 -18.75
CA PRO A 23 10.01 -0.95 -19.41
C PRO A 23 8.91 -0.70 -18.35
N ASN A 24 8.39 0.52 -18.29
CA ASN A 24 7.15 0.82 -17.58
C ASN A 24 6.03 0.05 -18.30
N ASN A 25 5.57 -1.04 -17.72
CA ASN A 25 4.45 -1.79 -18.25
C ASN A 25 3.18 -1.30 -17.57
N SER A 26 2.26 -0.73 -18.33
CA SER A 26 0.90 -0.50 -17.88
C SER A 26 0.09 -1.79 -18.01
N VAL A 27 -0.58 -2.16 -16.94
CA VAL A 27 -1.54 -3.27 -16.91
C VAL A 27 -2.94 -2.70 -16.83
N TYR A 28 -3.86 -3.22 -17.63
CA TYR A 28 -5.24 -2.75 -17.70
C TYR A 28 -6.20 -3.85 -17.29
N LEU A 29 -7.25 -3.48 -16.59
CA LEU A 29 -8.34 -4.35 -16.20
C LEU A 29 -9.67 -3.64 -16.47
N THR A 30 -10.59 -4.31 -17.19
CA THR A 30 -12.01 -3.97 -17.19
C THR A 30 -12.63 -4.69 -16.00
N PRO A 31 -13.05 -3.96 -14.94
CA PRO A 31 -13.49 -4.60 -13.72
C PRO A 31 -14.88 -5.22 -13.90
N THR A 32 -15.11 -6.34 -13.20
CA THR A 32 -16.40 -7.02 -13.07
C THR A 32 -16.86 -6.98 -11.62
N THR A 33 -18.03 -7.54 -11.32
CA THR A 33 -18.53 -7.67 -9.93
C THR A 33 -17.74 -8.69 -9.11
N ASP A 34 -16.97 -9.55 -9.76
CA ASP A 34 -16.04 -10.47 -9.11
C ASP A 34 -14.62 -9.91 -9.11
N TYR A 35 -13.83 -10.28 -8.09
CA TYR A 35 -12.43 -9.87 -8.05
C TYR A 35 -11.63 -10.51 -9.19
N ALA A 36 -11.00 -9.67 -9.98
CA ALA A 36 -10.09 -10.06 -11.04
C ALA A 36 -8.68 -9.53 -10.78
N SER A 37 -7.66 -10.23 -11.28
CA SER A 37 -6.26 -9.84 -11.10
C SER A 37 -5.96 -8.60 -11.93
N LEU A 38 -5.60 -7.49 -11.26
CA LEU A 38 -5.04 -6.30 -11.89
C LEU A 38 -3.53 -6.45 -12.09
N VAL A 39 -2.82 -6.83 -11.04
CA VAL A 39 -1.39 -7.07 -11.09
C VAL A 39 -1.11 -8.45 -10.48
N ALA A 40 -0.71 -9.40 -11.31
CA ALA A 40 -0.35 -10.73 -10.85
C ALA A 40 0.98 -10.71 -10.08
N ALA A 41 1.11 -11.65 -9.14
CA ALA A 41 2.37 -11.92 -8.46
C ALA A 41 3.50 -12.13 -9.49
N PRO A 42 4.69 -11.54 -9.29
CA PRO A 42 5.82 -11.81 -10.17
C PRO A 42 6.30 -13.26 -9.99
N ALA A 43 6.75 -13.88 -11.07
CA ALA A 43 7.29 -15.26 -11.00
C ALA A 43 8.59 -15.32 -10.20
N SER A 44 9.34 -14.21 -10.14
CA SER A 44 10.55 -14.04 -9.34
C SER A 44 10.80 -12.55 -9.06
N GLY A 45 11.52 -12.28 -7.98
CA GLY A 45 11.85 -10.90 -7.58
C GLY A 45 10.63 -10.14 -7.04
N VAL A 46 10.70 -8.83 -7.09
CA VAL A 46 9.67 -7.90 -6.60
C VAL A 46 9.21 -6.98 -7.72
N LYS A 47 7.91 -6.81 -7.85
CA LYS A 47 7.29 -5.90 -8.81
C LYS A 47 6.77 -4.65 -8.07
N ARG A 48 7.29 -3.48 -8.42
CA ARG A 48 6.77 -2.22 -7.91
C ARG A 48 5.59 -1.75 -8.76
N VAL A 49 4.51 -1.35 -8.09
CA VAL A 49 3.38 -0.63 -8.70
C VAL A 49 3.42 0.79 -8.16
N ASN A 50 3.61 1.78 -9.03
CA ASN A 50 3.75 3.18 -8.61
C ASN A 50 2.43 3.92 -8.51
N GLN A 51 1.49 3.56 -9.36
CA GLN A 51 0.23 4.25 -9.48
C GLN A 51 -0.85 3.29 -9.93
N ILE A 52 -2.04 3.43 -9.37
CA ILE A 52 -3.27 2.78 -9.84
C ILE A 52 -4.28 3.88 -10.14
N VAL A 53 -4.83 3.86 -11.35
CA VAL A 53 -5.91 4.75 -11.78
C VAL A 53 -7.17 3.93 -11.91
N MET A 54 -8.22 4.30 -11.20
CA MET A 54 -9.58 3.74 -11.34
C MET A 54 -10.47 4.80 -11.98
N LYS A 55 -11.17 4.45 -13.04
CA LYS A 55 -12.06 5.35 -13.76
C LYS A 55 -13.40 4.68 -14.02
N ASN A 56 -14.47 5.35 -13.67
CA ASN A 56 -15.81 5.00 -14.10
C ASN A 56 -16.07 5.65 -15.46
N ILE A 57 -16.16 4.83 -16.52
CA ILE A 57 -16.45 5.29 -17.89
C ILE A 57 -17.89 5.06 -18.31
N ASP A 58 -18.73 4.52 -17.42
CA ASP A 58 -20.16 4.41 -17.64
C ASP A 58 -20.81 5.80 -17.77
N ALA A 59 -21.84 5.90 -18.55
CA ALA A 59 -22.55 7.17 -18.80
C ALA A 59 -23.58 7.53 -17.72
N SER A 60 -24.01 6.55 -16.91
CA SER A 60 -25.17 6.70 -16.03
C SER A 60 -25.05 6.02 -14.66
N VAL A 61 -24.20 5.01 -14.52
CA VAL A 61 -24.11 4.19 -13.31
C VAL A 61 -23.04 4.72 -12.36
N THR A 62 -23.44 5.13 -11.15
CA THR A 62 -22.50 5.33 -10.03
C THR A 62 -22.21 3.98 -9.38
N THR A 63 -20.94 3.63 -9.21
CA THR A 63 -20.55 2.35 -8.63
C THR A 63 -19.40 2.47 -7.63
N ILE A 64 -19.23 1.44 -6.81
CA ILE A 64 -18.13 1.36 -5.87
C ILE A 64 -17.02 0.52 -6.51
N PHE A 65 -15.80 1.05 -6.52
CA PHE A 65 -14.59 0.34 -6.88
C PHE A 65 -13.93 -0.20 -5.63
N TYR A 66 -13.50 -1.44 -5.69
CA TYR A 66 -12.78 -2.13 -4.62
C TYR A 66 -11.41 -2.54 -5.12
N LEU A 67 -10.39 -2.26 -4.33
CA LEU A 67 -9.04 -2.75 -4.54
C LEU A 67 -8.62 -3.56 -3.32
N LYS A 68 -8.10 -4.76 -3.54
CA LYS A 68 -7.50 -5.58 -2.50
C LYS A 68 -6.09 -6.00 -2.88
N LEU A 69 -5.23 -6.07 -1.88
CA LEU A 69 -3.97 -6.76 -1.93
C LEU A 69 -4.21 -8.19 -1.42
N VAL A 70 -3.68 -9.17 -2.11
CA VAL A 70 -3.65 -10.57 -1.66
C VAL A 70 -2.19 -10.90 -1.35
N VAL A 71 -1.91 -11.38 -0.14
CA VAL A 71 -0.58 -11.82 0.27
C VAL A 71 -0.69 -13.20 0.90
N SER A 72 0.00 -14.19 0.36
CA SER A 72 -0.06 -15.58 0.85
C SER A 72 -1.49 -16.08 1.04
N ALA A 73 -2.36 -15.81 0.06
CA ALA A 73 -3.80 -16.12 0.06
C ALA A 73 -4.66 -15.38 1.11
N THR A 74 -4.11 -14.41 1.83
CA THR A 74 -4.86 -13.54 2.74
C THR A 74 -5.25 -12.26 2.03
N ASP A 75 -6.52 -11.84 2.18
CA ASP A 75 -7.08 -10.65 1.56
C ASP A 75 -6.95 -9.42 2.45
N TYR A 76 -6.45 -8.32 1.91
CA TYR A 76 -6.37 -7.00 2.55
C TYR A 76 -7.12 -5.98 1.69
N ILE A 77 -8.29 -5.53 2.14
CA ILE A 77 -9.06 -4.49 1.44
C ILE A 77 -8.37 -3.15 1.66
N VAL A 78 -7.80 -2.59 0.61
CA VAL A 78 -6.98 -1.38 0.69
C VAL A 78 -7.70 -0.13 0.20
N ILE A 79 -8.62 -0.26 -0.74
CA ILE A 79 -9.45 0.85 -1.26
C ILE A 79 -10.89 0.38 -1.42
N THR A 80 -11.81 1.25 -0.98
CA THR A 80 -13.23 1.18 -1.30
C THR A 80 -13.66 2.61 -1.64
N ILE A 81 -13.96 2.89 -2.91
CA ILE A 81 -14.31 4.23 -3.35
C ILE A 81 -15.49 4.23 -4.32
N GLN A 82 -16.44 5.13 -4.09
CA GLN A 82 -17.56 5.35 -4.97
C GLN A 82 -17.17 6.38 -6.05
N LEU A 83 -17.41 6.04 -7.32
CA LEU A 83 -17.17 6.92 -8.46
C LEU A 83 -18.45 7.12 -9.25
N ALA A 84 -18.82 8.37 -9.47
CA ALA A 84 -19.91 8.76 -10.37
C ALA A 84 -19.48 8.59 -11.84
N PRO A 85 -20.43 8.63 -12.80
CA PRO A 85 -20.12 8.62 -14.23
C PRO A 85 -19.04 9.63 -14.62
N GLY A 86 -18.02 9.17 -15.32
CA GLY A 86 -16.89 9.99 -15.78
C GLY A 86 -15.82 10.31 -14.71
N GLU A 87 -16.06 10.01 -13.46
CA GLU A 87 -15.09 10.26 -12.39
C GLU A 87 -13.89 9.29 -12.43
N LYS A 88 -12.76 9.77 -11.92
CA LYS A 88 -11.53 8.98 -11.74
C LYS A 88 -10.96 9.18 -10.35
N PHE A 89 -10.32 8.14 -9.86
CA PHE A 89 -9.50 8.15 -8.66
C PHE A 89 -8.08 7.73 -9.02
N ILE A 90 -7.09 8.41 -8.47
CA ILE A 90 -5.67 8.11 -8.69
C ILE A 90 -5.06 7.80 -7.33
N LEU A 91 -4.55 6.57 -7.19
CA LEU A 91 -3.77 6.14 -6.04
C LEU A 91 -2.30 6.12 -6.44
N THR A 92 -1.53 7.01 -5.85
CA THR A 92 -0.07 7.00 -5.97
C THR A 92 0.51 6.41 -4.69
N PHE A 93 1.00 5.19 -4.79
CA PHE A 93 1.61 4.47 -3.68
C PHE A 93 2.62 3.46 -4.22
N PRO A 94 3.82 3.39 -3.65
CA PRO A 94 4.86 2.46 -4.11
C PRO A 94 4.62 1.04 -3.57
N TRP A 95 3.67 0.29 -4.16
CA TRP A 95 3.47 -1.11 -3.82
C TRP A 95 4.65 -1.94 -4.27
N LEU A 96 5.10 -2.86 -3.42
CA LEU A 96 6.11 -3.83 -3.76
C LEU A 96 5.52 -5.24 -3.64
N LEU A 97 5.19 -5.86 -4.75
CA LEU A 97 4.62 -7.22 -4.80
C LEU A 97 5.75 -8.24 -4.96
N ASP A 98 5.79 -9.21 -4.08
CA ASP A 98 6.63 -10.42 -4.19
C ASP A 98 5.90 -11.58 -4.90
N SER A 99 6.53 -12.74 -4.95
CA SER A 99 5.97 -13.94 -5.60
C SER A 99 4.66 -14.46 -4.96
N ASN A 100 4.32 -13.98 -3.75
CA ASN A 100 3.12 -14.39 -3.01
C ASN A 100 2.05 -13.29 -2.96
N SER A 101 2.31 -12.15 -3.63
CA SER A 101 1.48 -10.95 -3.52
C SER A 101 0.90 -10.55 -4.86
N SER A 102 -0.40 -10.23 -4.89
CA SER A 102 -1.09 -9.73 -6.08
C SER A 102 -2.09 -8.63 -5.73
N ILE A 103 -2.38 -7.76 -6.70
CA ILE A 103 -3.44 -6.76 -6.56
C ILE A 103 -4.63 -7.21 -7.40
N GLN A 104 -5.80 -7.24 -6.78
CA GLN A 104 -7.07 -7.58 -7.42
C GLN A 104 -8.06 -6.44 -7.27
N ALA A 105 -8.97 -6.31 -8.22
CA ALA A 105 -9.98 -5.27 -8.21
C ALA A 105 -11.33 -5.79 -8.66
N LYS A 106 -12.42 -5.12 -8.24
CA LYS A 106 -13.78 -5.34 -8.68
C LYS A 106 -14.61 -4.07 -8.60
N VAL A 107 -15.82 -4.10 -9.13
CA VAL A 107 -16.87 -3.09 -8.95
C VAL A 107 -18.06 -3.67 -8.19
N GLY A 108 -18.81 -2.82 -7.48
CA GLY A 108 -19.99 -3.22 -6.71
C GLY A 108 -21.23 -3.49 -7.56
N ALA A 109 -21.32 -2.85 -8.73
CA ALA A 109 -22.38 -3.06 -9.71
C ALA A 109 -21.78 -3.12 -11.11
N SER A 110 -22.40 -3.84 -12.03
CA SER A 110 -21.96 -3.88 -13.44
C SER A 110 -21.96 -2.46 -14.02
N CYS A 111 -20.81 -2.01 -14.44
CA CYS A 111 -20.59 -0.72 -15.09
C CYS A 111 -19.39 -0.80 -16.02
N ASP A 112 -19.30 0.11 -16.97
CA ASP A 112 -18.11 0.29 -17.78
C ASP A 112 -17.04 0.99 -16.95
N GLY A 113 -15.99 0.28 -16.62
CA GLY A 113 -14.86 0.78 -15.82
C GLY A 113 -13.51 0.44 -16.43
N LEU A 114 -12.51 1.20 -16.04
CA LEU A 114 -11.12 0.93 -16.40
C LEU A 114 -10.24 1.08 -15.17
N ILE A 115 -9.39 0.10 -14.92
CA ILE A 115 -8.35 0.19 -13.90
C ILE A 115 -7.00 -0.03 -14.57
N GLU A 116 -6.09 0.89 -14.32
CA GLU A 116 -4.72 0.86 -14.86
C GLU A 116 -3.71 0.85 -13.73
N ALA A 117 -2.67 0.06 -13.85
CA ALA A 117 -1.54 0.04 -12.93
C ALA A 117 -0.21 0.18 -13.70
N GLY A 118 0.60 1.15 -13.31
CA GLY A 118 1.99 1.29 -13.78
C GLY A 118 2.93 0.43 -12.93
N THR A 119 3.73 -0.45 -13.54
CA THR A 119 4.59 -1.41 -12.82
C THR A 119 6.06 -1.31 -13.21
N ILE A 120 6.95 -1.49 -12.21
CA ILE A 120 8.42 -1.59 -12.37
C ILE A 120 8.92 -2.72 -11.46
N VAL A 121 10.00 -3.42 -11.81
CA VAL A 121 10.59 -4.48 -10.97
C VAL A 121 11.77 -3.94 -10.16
N PHE A 122 11.82 -4.28 -8.83
CA PHE A 122 12.85 -3.82 -7.88
C PHE A 122 13.19 -4.87 -6.82
N PRO A 123 14.37 -4.77 -6.13
CA PRO A 123 14.61 -5.46 -4.87
C PRO A 123 13.90 -4.76 -3.70
N GLY A 124 13.18 -5.50 -2.86
CA GLY A 124 12.46 -4.99 -1.68
C GLY A 124 11.27 -5.85 -1.31
N GLY A 125 10.41 -5.35 -0.44
CA GLY A 125 9.24 -6.08 0.05
C GLY A 125 8.09 -5.19 0.51
N MET A 126 7.02 -5.84 0.98
CA MET A 126 5.90 -5.22 1.67
C MET A 126 5.64 -5.90 3.00
N GLY A 127 5.38 -5.06 4.01
CA GLY A 127 4.71 -5.49 5.23
C GLY A 127 3.21 -5.26 5.13
N VAL A 128 2.43 -6.19 5.66
CA VAL A 128 0.96 -6.11 5.66
C VAL A 128 0.42 -6.59 7.00
N ALA A 129 -0.63 -5.96 7.48
CA ALA A 129 -1.39 -6.41 8.64
C ALA A 129 -2.88 -6.13 8.45
N ASN A 130 -3.71 -7.09 8.86
CA ASN A 130 -5.09 -6.83 9.25
C ASN A 130 -5.08 -6.66 10.76
N PHE A 131 -5.53 -5.53 11.24
CA PHE A 131 -5.51 -5.23 12.66
C PHE A 131 -6.92 -5.03 13.21
N THR A 132 -7.13 -5.50 14.45
CA THR A 132 -8.39 -5.44 15.15
C THR A 132 -8.17 -5.04 16.61
N GLY A 133 -8.98 -4.12 17.11
CA GLY A 133 -8.90 -3.75 18.53
C GLY A 133 -7.75 -2.81 18.87
N THR A 134 -7.39 -2.80 20.16
CA THR A 134 -6.50 -1.81 20.77
C THR A 134 -5.06 -2.28 20.93
N ASP A 135 -4.77 -3.53 20.59
CA ASP A 135 -3.42 -4.07 20.67
C ASP A 135 -2.61 -3.66 19.43
N TRP A 136 -1.30 -3.49 19.59
CA TRP A 136 -0.40 -3.18 18.50
C TRP A 136 -0.16 -4.41 17.65
N GLU A 137 -0.39 -4.28 16.33
CA GLU A 137 -0.12 -5.31 15.33
C GLU A 137 1.08 -4.91 14.47
N ASP A 138 2.01 -5.85 14.28
CA ASP A 138 3.21 -5.64 13.46
C ASP A 138 2.85 -5.62 11.97
N VAL A 139 3.14 -4.52 11.27
CA VAL A 139 3.03 -4.39 9.82
C VAL A 139 4.35 -4.79 9.16
N VAL A 140 5.47 -4.34 9.73
CA VAL A 140 6.82 -4.66 9.29
C VAL A 140 7.64 -5.00 10.51
N THR A 141 8.45 -6.05 10.42
CA THR A 141 9.55 -6.34 11.34
C THR A 141 10.81 -6.51 10.52
N VAL A 142 11.84 -5.71 10.81
CA VAL A 142 13.12 -5.78 10.12
C VAL A 142 13.86 -7.05 10.54
N ALA A 143 14.30 -7.85 9.57
CA ALA A 143 15.03 -9.09 9.83
C ALA A 143 16.39 -8.83 10.52
N ALA A 144 16.88 -9.80 11.28
CA ALA A 144 18.06 -9.67 12.15
C ALA A 144 19.38 -9.30 11.44
N SER A 145 19.47 -9.42 10.13
CA SER A 145 20.67 -9.12 9.33
C SER A 145 20.41 -8.12 8.21
N SER A 146 19.31 -7.37 8.30
CA SER A 146 18.87 -6.44 7.26
C SER A 146 18.65 -5.05 7.84
N ALA A 147 18.67 -4.04 6.97
CA ALA A 147 18.11 -2.73 7.22
C ALA A 147 17.05 -2.44 6.14
N TYR A 148 15.95 -1.77 6.51
CA TYR A 148 14.89 -1.43 5.57
C TYR A 148 14.75 0.08 5.43
N ALA A 149 14.77 0.55 4.18
CA ALA A 149 14.38 1.92 3.86
C ALA A 149 12.87 1.91 3.49
N THR A 150 12.04 2.46 4.36
CA THR A 150 10.59 2.55 4.11
C THR A 150 10.29 3.59 3.05
N LEU A 151 9.37 3.29 2.14
CA LEU A 151 8.98 4.17 1.04
C LEU A 151 7.67 4.87 1.32
N GLY A 152 6.69 4.13 1.81
CA GLY A 152 5.37 4.67 2.10
C GLY A 152 4.48 3.67 2.82
N MET A 153 3.39 4.17 3.37
CA MET A 153 2.41 3.39 4.10
C MET A 153 0.99 3.78 3.74
N LEU A 154 0.10 2.79 3.71
CA LEU A 154 -1.35 2.96 3.62
C LEU A 154 -2.00 2.28 4.81
N ILE A 155 -2.94 2.97 5.45
CA ILE A 155 -3.79 2.43 6.51
C ILE A 155 -5.24 2.68 6.09
N SER A 156 -6.06 1.65 6.06
CA SER A 156 -7.47 1.73 5.70
C SER A 156 -8.37 1.41 6.88
N ASN A 157 -9.48 2.15 6.99
CA ASN A 157 -10.59 1.81 7.87
C ASN A 157 -11.58 0.94 7.08
N SER A 158 -11.59 -0.36 7.30
CA SER A 158 -12.56 -1.29 6.69
C SER A 158 -13.82 -1.51 7.53
N TYR A 159 -13.95 -0.81 8.65
CA TYR A 159 -15.13 -0.86 9.52
C TYR A 159 -16.22 0.13 9.07
N THR A 160 -17.44 -0.06 9.55
CA THR A 160 -18.64 0.72 9.18
C THR A 160 -18.80 2.04 9.94
N ALA A 161 -17.92 2.32 10.92
CA ALA A 161 -17.94 3.55 11.70
C ALA A 161 -16.61 4.31 11.62
N THR A 162 -16.66 5.63 11.86
CA THR A 162 -15.47 6.47 12.00
C THR A 162 -14.64 6.03 13.20
N GLN A 163 -13.33 5.94 13.05
CA GLN A 163 -12.43 5.51 14.10
C GLN A 163 -11.05 6.16 14.04
N THR A 164 -10.38 6.21 15.18
CA THR A 164 -8.98 6.63 15.25
C THR A 164 -8.07 5.43 15.07
N VAL A 165 -7.12 5.57 14.15
CA VAL A 165 -6.03 4.61 13.93
C VAL A 165 -4.75 5.25 14.43
N SER A 166 -3.94 4.49 15.14
CA SER A 166 -2.62 4.90 15.61
C SER A 166 -1.53 4.07 14.95
N LEU A 167 -0.42 4.70 14.67
CA LEU A 167 0.79 4.14 14.11
C LEU A 167 1.95 4.43 15.06
N GLN A 168 2.87 3.48 15.19
CA GLN A 168 4.18 3.74 15.77
C GLN A 168 5.29 2.98 15.05
N VAL A 169 6.50 3.50 15.15
CA VAL A 169 7.75 2.82 14.83
C VAL A 169 8.54 2.67 16.11
N ILE A 170 8.94 1.46 16.42
CA ILE A 170 9.75 1.14 17.60
C ILE A 170 11.08 0.54 17.16
N ASP A 171 12.13 0.77 17.96
CA ASP A 171 13.41 0.11 17.81
C ASP A 171 13.40 -1.32 18.41
N ASP A 172 14.53 -2.00 18.41
CA ASP A 172 14.71 -3.35 18.96
C ASP A 172 14.59 -3.41 20.49
N GLU A 173 14.77 -2.28 21.18
CA GLU A 173 14.56 -2.12 22.62
C GLU A 173 13.11 -1.71 22.97
N SER A 174 12.23 -1.63 21.98
CA SER A 174 10.81 -1.19 22.10
C SER A 174 10.66 0.29 22.44
N THR A 175 11.68 1.12 22.16
CA THR A 175 11.57 2.58 22.29
C THR A 175 10.81 3.14 21.10
N VAL A 176 9.84 4.03 21.35
CA VAL A 176 9.06 4.67 20.29
C VAL A 176 9.91 5.75 19.61
N MET A 177 10.27 5.50 18.35
CA MET A 177 11.06 6.40 17.50
C MET A 177 10.17 7.36 16.72
N TYR A 178 8.96 6.94 16.38
CA TYR A 178 7.95 7.74 15.68
C TYR A 178 6.56 7.29 16.09
N SER A 179 5.61 8.21 16.20
CA SER A 179 4.19 7.88 16.37
C SER A 179 3.30 8.95 15.77
N ASP A 180 2.16 8.52 15.24
CA ASP A 180 1.12 9.39 14.71
C ASP A 180 -0.25 8.74 14.85
N SER A 181 -1.31 9.53 14.72
CA SER A 181 -2.69 9.01 14.75
C SER A 181 -3.62 9.83 13.87
N LYS A 182 -4.62 9.18 13.28
CA LYS A 182 -5.60 9.83 12.41
C LYS A 182 -6.98 9.23 12.59
N THR A 183 -7.99 10.10 12.59
CA THR A 183 -9.39 9.69 12.53
C THR A 183 -9.80 9.44 11.09
N LEU A 184 -10.29 8.24 10.79
CA LEU A 184 -10.69 7.78 9.47
C LEU A 184 -12.18 7.46 9.44
N SER A 185 -12.91 8.03 8.50
CA SER A 185 -14.29 7.64 8.19
C SER A 185 -14.35 6.22 7.60
N PRO A 186 -15.53 5.57 7.58
CA PRO A 186 -15.70 4.27 6.91
C PRO A 186 -15.16 4.30 5.47
N GLY A 187 -14.36 3.29 5.11
CA GLY A 187 -13.72 3.19 3.80
C GLY A 187 -12.58 4.18 3.52
N ALA A 188 -12.31 5.11 4.44
CA ALA A 188 -11.23 6.08 4.25
C ALA A 188 -9.85 5.42 4.37
N VAL A 189 -8.89 6.01 3.66
CA VAL A 189 -7.49 5.58 3.63
C VAL A 189 -6.59 6.73 4.08
N TRP A 190 -5.61 6.40 4.90
CA TRP A 190 -4.53 7.29 5.28
C TRP A 190 -3.24 6.83 4.62
N GLY A 191 -2.80 7.56 3.60
CA GLY A 191 -1.54 7.32 2.90
C GLY A 191 -0.53 8.40 3.25
N PHE A 192 0.73 8.00 3.40
CA PHE A 192 1.84 8.93 3.67
C PHE A 192 3.19 8.27 3.36
N ASP A 193 4.20 9.11 3.13
CA ASP A 193 5.58 8.69 2.93
C ASP A 193 6.28 8.64 4.29
N LEU A 194 6.72 7.47 4.70
CA LEU A 194 7.37 7.29 6.00
C LEU A 194 8.87 7.66 5.96
N ASN A 195 9.55 7.36 4.85
CA ASN A 195 10.95 7.73 4.55
C ASN A 195 11.93 7.52 5.74
N LEU A 196 11.82 6.39 6.42
CA LEU A 196 12.69 6.00 7.52
C LEU A 196 13.64 4.89 7.08
N VAL A 197 14.87 4.93 7.60
CA VAL A 197 15.76 3.78 7.59
C VAL A 197 15.63 3.09 8.95
N MET A 198 15.31 1.81 8.91
CA MET A 198 15.04 0.97 10.07
C MET A 198 16.11 -0.12 10.15
N ASP A 199 16.75 -0.25 11.31
CA ASP A 199 17.73 -1.28 11.57
C ASP A 199 17.08 -2.62 11.98
N ALA A 200 17.89 -3.67 12.10
CA ALA A 200 17.45 -4.99 12.51
C ALA A 200 16.64 -4.96 13.81
N GLY A 201 15.53 -5.68 13.86
CA GLY A 201 14.65 -5.75 15.04
C GLY A 201 13.62 -4.63 15.13
N TRP A 202 13.78 -3.52 14.41
CA TRP A 202 12.80 -2.45 14.40
C TRP A 202 11.46 -2.89 13.81
N LYS A 203 10.39 -2.23 14.23
CA LYS A 203 9.03 -2.57 13.81
C LYS A 203 8.21 -1.34 13.46
N ILE A 204 7.32 -1.52 12.48
CA ILE A 204 6.19 -0.63 12.23
C ILE A 204 4.95 -1.32 12.77
N GLN A 205 4.19 -0.65 13.63
CA GLN A 205 3.01 -1.19 14.29
C GLN A 205 1.80 -0.28 14.12
N VAL A 206 0.62 -0.87 14.08
CA VAL A 206 -0.66 -0.16 13.99
C VAL A 206 -1.66 -0.71 15.01
N LYS A 207 -2.64 0.14 15.40
CA LYS A 207 -3.78 -0.28 16.20
C LYS A 207 -4.99 0.63 16.02
N HIS A 208 -6.16 0.16 16.48
CA HIS A 208 -7.33 1.01 16.63
C HIS A 208 -7.40 1.66 18.01
N GLY A 209 -8.15 2.75 18.10
CA GLY A 209 -8.46 3.43 19.37
C GLY A 209 -9.52 2.72 20.21
N ALA A 210 -10.25 1.73 19.65
CA ALA A 210 -11.28 0.99 20.36
C ALA A 210 -11.34 -0.47 19.90
N ALA A 211 -11.83 -1.35 20.76
CA ALA A 211 -12.01 -2.77 20.46
C ALA A 211 -13.10 -3.01 19.38
N SER A 212 -13.00 -4.13 18.68
CA SER A 212 -13.96 -4.60 17.67
C SER A 212 -13.96 -3.85 16.33
N TYR A 213 -13.00 -2.98 16.08
CA TYR A 213 -12.83 -2.34 14.78
C TYR A 213 -11.86 -3.12 13.88
N THR A 214 -12.01 -2.98 12.57
CA THR A 214 -11.18 -3.67 11.59
C THR A 214 -10.54 -2.68 10.63
N GLY A 215 -9.28 -2.90 10.31
CA GLY A 215 -8.52 -2.13 9.33
C GLY A 215 -7.42 -2.97 8.71
N SER A 216 -6.85 -2.46 7.63
CA SER A 216 -5.70 -3.06 6.98
C SER A 216 -4.60 -2.02 6.83
N ALA A 217 -3.36 -2.43 7.04
CA ALA A 217 -2.20 -1.60 6.83
C ALA A 217 -1.23 -2.27 5.84
N VAL A 218 -0.63 -1.46 5.00
CA VAL A 218 0.38 -1.89 4.02
C VAL A 218 1.55 -0.91 4.09
N ALA A 219 2.76 -1.40 4.26
CA ALA A 219 3.99 -0.62 4.20
C ALA A 219 4.93 -1.19 3.14
N SER A 220 5.52 -0.31 2.32
CA SER A 220 6.51 -0.67 1.30
C SER A 220 7.91 -0.30 1.79
N TYR A 221 8.88 -1.18 1.55
CA TYR A 221 10.27 -0.93 1.91
C TYR A 221 11.25 -1.49 0.88
N LEU A 222 12.43 -0.90 0.81
CA LEU A 222 13.59 -1.46 0.14
C LEU A 222 14.48 -2.14 1.18
N GLU A 223 14.94 -3.34 0.89
CA GLU A 223 15.99 -3.96 1.70
C GLU A 223 17.34 -3.35 1.32
N VAL A 224 18.03 -2.84 2.32
CA VAL A 224 19.38 -2.27 2.19
C VAL A 224 20.35 -3.29 2.80
N PRO A 225 21.41 -3.68 2.10
CA PRO A 225 22.44 -4.51 2.71
C PRO A 225 23.00 -3.84 3.96
N ALA A 226 23.03 -4.58 5.07
CA ALA A 226 23.62 -4.13 6.32
C ALA A 226 25.15 -4.05 6.24
#